data_486cfa583b5547fd29a28f432efaf82f
#
_entry.id   486cfa583b5547fd29a28f432efaf82f
#
_cell.length_a   1.000
_cell.length_b   1.000
_cell.length_c   1.000
_cell.angle_alpha   90.00
_cell.angle_beta   90.00
_cell.angle_gamma   90.00
#
_symmetry.space_group_name_H-M   'P 1'
#
loop_
_entity.id
_entity.type
_entity.pdbx_description
1 polymer ?
#
loop_
_entity_poly.entity_id
_entity_poly.type
_entity_poly.pdbx_seq_one_letter_code
_entity_poly.pdbx_strand_id
1 'polypeptide(L)' 'MPMHADELTVVHHDDTVSRFTDVTYMLSREGLRVVTAGGEIRAFAGHDVLTIHTRLAHEPLAA' A
#
# COMPACT_ATOMS: atom_id res chain seq x y z
N MET A 1 -10.71 -1.45 7.67
CA MET A 1 -9.85 -2.46 8.28
C MET A 1 -8.46 -2.41 7.69
N PRO A 2 -7.45 -2.27 8.51
CA PRO A 2 -6.09 -2.24 7.97
C PRO A 2 -5.68 -3.64 7.48
N MET A 3 -4.88 -3.65 6.44
CA MET A 3 -4.40 -4.87 5.83
C MET A 3 -2.89 -4.82 5.74
N HIS A 4 -2.25 -5.97 5.87
CA HIS A 4 -0.80 -6.07 5.78
C HIS A 4 -0.39 -6.49 4.37
N ALA A 5 0.71 -5.91 3.89
CA ALA A 5 1.31 -6.31 2.64
C ALA A 5 2.82 -6.38 2.82
N ASP A 6 3.44 -7.42 2.29
CA ASP A 6 4.88 -7.53 2.29
C ASP A 6 5.48 -6.58 1.26
N GLU A 7 4.74 -6.29 0.22
CA GLU A 7 5.12 -5.28 -0.76
C GLU A 7 3.86 -4.54 -1.20
N LEU A 8 3.92 -3.22 -1.16
CA LEU A 8 2.83 -2.38 -1.61
C LEU A 8 3.37 -1.41 -2.65
N THR A 9 2.76 -1.39 -3.81
CA THR A 9 3.09 -0.46 -4.88
C THR A 9 1.90 0.46 -5.11
N VAL A 10 2.13 1.75 -4.99
CA VAL A 10 1.11 2.76 -5.22
C VAL A 10 1.42 3.46 -6.53
N VAL A 11 0.49 3.42 -7.46
CA VAL A 11 0.63 4.13 -8.74
C VAL A 11 -0.19 5.40 -8.65
N HIS A 12 0.45 6.52 -8.88
CA HIS A 12 -0.18 7.83 -8.79
C HIS A 12 -0.70 8.28 -10.15
N HIS A 13 -1.64 9.25 -10.12
CA HIS A 13 -2.22 9.75 -11.35
C HIS A 13 -1.23 10.48 -12.25
N ASP A 14 -0.11 10.93 -11.69
CA ASP A 14 0.93 11.58 -12.47
C ASP A 14 1.98 10.59 -13.00
N ASP A 15 1.66 9.32 -12.97
CA ASP A 15 2.50 8.21 -13.43
C ASP A 15 3.71 7.92 -12.54
N THR A 16 3.84 8.59 -11.40
CA THR A 16 4.88 8.21 -10.46
C THR A 16 4.44 6.99 -9.65
N VAL A 17 5.40 6.28 -9.09
CA VAL A 17 5.17 5.05 -8.35
C VAL A 17 5.87 5.14 -7.00
N SER A 18 5.17 4.77 -5.94
CA SER A 18 5.73 4.66 -4.61
C SER A 18 5.70 3.20 -4.19
N ARG A 19 6.82 2.70 -3.66
CA ARG A 19 6.92 1.32 -3.22
C ARG A 19 7.27 1.25 -1.75
N PHE A 20 6.62 0.34 -1.06
CA PHE A 20 6.83 0.09 0.35
C PHE A 20 6.98 -1.41 0.59
N THR A 21 7.73 -1.76 1.62
CA THR A 21 7.86 -3.16 2.03
C THR A 21 7.45 -3.28 3.49
N ASP A 22 6.82 -4.39 3.81
CA ASP A 22 6.40 -4.73 5.17
C ASP A 22 5.59 -3.61 5.80
N VAL A 23 4.44 -3.33 5.22
CA VAL A 23 3.58 -2.22 5.64
C VAL A 23 2.18 -2.71 5.95
N THR A 24 1.49 -1.88 6.73
CA THR A 24 0.05 -2.00 6.94
C THR A 24 -0.60 -0.84 6.21
N TYR A 25 -1.65 -1.11 5.48
CA TYR A 25 -2.32 -0.07 4.73
C TYR A 25 -3.82 -0.12 4.95
N MET A 26 -4.46 1.01 4.73
CA MET A 26 -5.91 1.11 4.82
C MET A 26 -6.39 2.07 3.74
N LEU A 27 -7.35 1.58 2.95
CA LEU A 27 -7.97 2.38 1.90
C LEU A 27 -9.31 2.89 2.42
N SER A 28 -9.57 4.16 2.23
CA SER A 28 -10.81 4.78 2.68
C SER A 28 -11.25 5.81 1.64
N ARG A 29 -12.39 6.44 1.90
CA ARG A 29 -12.88 7.50 1.02
C ARG A 29 -11.91 8.67 0.94
N GLU A 30 -11.16 8.88 2.00
CA GLU A 30 -10.22 10.00 2.07
C GLU A 30 -8.93 9.72 1.34
N GLY A 31 -8.64 8.46 1.10
CA GLY A 31 -7.44 8.06 0.40
C GLY A 31 -6.79 6.83 1.00
N LEU A 32 -5.49 6.75 0.83
CA LEU A 32 -4.70 5.61 1.26
C LEU A 32 -3.80 6.02 2.42
N ARG A 33 -3.80 5.24 3.49
CA ARG A 33 -2.89 5.42 4.60
C ARG A 33 -1.98 4.20 4.71
N VAL A 34 -0.69 4.45 4.82
CA VAL A 34 0.31 3.39 4.90
C VAL A 34 1.13 3.60 6.17
N VAL A 35 1.27 2.54 6.95
CA VAL A 35 2.11 2.55 8.16
C VAL A 35 3.26 1.59 7.91
N THR A 36 4.48 2.10 7.95
CA THR A 36 5.66 1.28 7.69
C THR A 36 6.05 0.48 8.93
N ALA A 37 6.95 -0.49 8.74
CA ALA A 37 7.45 -1.30 9.85
C ALA A 37 8.12 -0.45 10.92
N GLY A 38 8.70 0.68 10.54
CA GLY A 38 9.33 1.60 11.48
C GLY A 38 8.37 2.53 12.18
N GLY A 39 7.07 2.42 11.89
CA GLY A 39 6.05 3.27 12.51
C GLY A 39 5.80 4.58 11.79
N GLU A 40 6.41 4.80 10.64
CA GLU A 40 6.13 5.99 9.84
C GLU A 40 4.76 5.89 9.21
N ILE A 41 4.05 7.01 9.20
CA ILE A 41 2.73 7.08 8.57
C ILE A 41 2.85 7.91 7.30
N ARG A 42 2.39 7.34 6.19
CA ARG A 42 2.32 8.04 4.91
C ARG A 42 0.86 8.07 4.47
N ALA A 43 0.40 9.23 4.08
CA ALA A 43 -0.99 9.37 3.65
C ALA A 43 -1.03 9.95 2.24
N PHE A 44 -1.89 9.37 1.41
CA PHE A 44 -2.07 9.82 0.03
C PHE A 44 -3.54 10.15 -0.17
N ALA A 45 -3.81 11.29 -0.77
CA ALA A 45 -5.18 11.69 -1.07
C ALA A 45 -5.78 10.73 -2.10
N GLY A 46 -7.08 10.49 -1.99
CA GLY A 46 -7.75 9.55 -2.89
C GLY A 46 -7.60 9.93 -4.36
N HIS A 47 -7.62 11.22 -4.67
CA HIS A 47 -7.50 11.66 -6.05
C HIS A 47 -6.07 11.54 -6.60
N ASP A 48 -5.10 11.26 -5.73
CA ASP A 48 -3.71 11.11 -6.13
C ASP A 48 -3.37 9.64 -6.44
N VAL A 49 -4.19 8.71 -6.00
CA VAL A 49 -3.93 7.29 -6.14
C VAL A 49 -4.73 6.73 -7.30
N LEU A 50 -4.03 6.26 -8.33
CA LEU A 50 -4.68 5.63 -9.47
C LEU A 50 -5.01 4.17 -9.15
N THR A 51 -4.04 3.44 -8.64
CA THR A 51 -4.23 2.03 -8.27
C THR A 51 -3.16 1.61 -7.30
N ILE A 52 -3.40 0.48 -6.63
CA ILE A 52 -2.40 -0.13 -5.76
C ILE A 52 -2.26 -1.60 -6.13
N HIS A 53 -1.04 -2.11 -5.93
CA HIS A 53 -0.75 -3.52 -6.08
C HIS A 53 -0.11 -4.01 -4.80
N THR A 54 -0.57 -5.14 -4.31
CA THR A 54 -0.03 -5.72 -3.08
C THR A 54 0.53 -7.11 -3.36
N ARG A 55 1.49 -7.49 -2.54
CA ARG A 55 2.10 -8.79 -2.65
C ARG A 55 2.38 -9.32 -1.26
N LEU A 56 2.10 -10.58 -1.05
CA LEU A 56 2.40 -11.29 0.18
C LEU A 56 3.55 -12.26 -0.11
N ALA A 57 4.65 -12.08 0.61
CA ALA A 57 5.86 -12.85 0.29
C ALA A 57 5.71 -14.33 0.61
N HIS A 58 4.86 -14.67 1.57
CA HIS A 58 4.65 -16.07 1.94
C HIS A 58 3.24 -16.51 1.62
N GLU A 59 2.81 -16.22 0.43
CA GLU A 59 1.61 -16.84 -0.08
C GLU A 59 1.75 -18.34 0.09
N PRO A 60 0.74 -18.99 0.65
CA PRO A 60 0.80 -20.44 0.71
C PRO A 60 0.98 -20.95 -0.71
N LEU A 61 2.07 -21.63 -0.90
CA LEU A 61 2.27 -22.29 -2.17
C LEU A 61 1.08 -23.17 -2.36
N ALA A 62 0.33 -22.89 -3.35
CA ALA A 62 -0.74 -23.76 -3.74
C ALA A 62 -0.08 -25.02 -4.21
N ALA A 63 0.38 -25.76 -3.30
CA ALA A 63 1.04 -27.01 -3.66
C ALA A 63 -0.02 -27.91 -4.16
#